data_4a56a7a5e0b55ae1eb4fd64bbfad64a0
#
_entry.id   4a56a7a5e0b55ae1eb4fd64bbfad64a0
#
_cell.length_a   1.000
_cell.length_b   1.000
_cell.length_c   1.000
_cell.angle_alpha   90.00
_cell.angle_beta   90.00
_cell.angle_gamma   90.00
#
_symmetry.space_group_name_H-M   'P 1'
#
loop_
_entity.id
_entity.type
_entity.pdbx_description
1 polymer ?
#
loop_
_entity_poly.entity_id
_entity_poly.type
_entity_poly.pdbx_seq_one_letter_code
_entity_poly.pdbx_strand_id
1 'polypeptide(L)'
;MAYNTIKLKKYSDVIEEITAHAAIYPGMLLELNSDNEVLAHDTAGGIVAPPMFALEDELQGKEIDDAFVAGDPVQVWFPGRGDQVYAILNDGQSVVIGDFLVSSGEGYLNKLTVGSAGTTEFPNAIVAVSLENKDLSDSSLADSGLGLESSVSPLGYNRRIRVRIV
;
A
#
# COMPACT_ATOMS: atom_id res chain seq x y z
N MET A 1 0.01 2.90 17.55
CA MET A 1 1.47 3.15 17.43
C MET A 1 1.78 3.21 15.95
N ALA A 2 2.41 4.26 15.46
CA ALA A 2 2.87 4.36 14.08
C ALA A 2 4.22 3.66 13.92
N TYR A 3 4.47 3.07 12.77
CA TYR A 3 5.75 2.45 12.41
C TYR A 3 6.50 3.36 11.45
N ASN A 4 7.83 3.30 11.50
CA ASN A 4 8.72 4.08 10.63
C ASN A 4 9.31 3.23 9.50
N THR A 5 8.80 2.03 9.31
CA THR A 5 9.24 1.12 8.25
C THR A 5 8.06 0.39 7.63
N ILE A 6 8.18 0.09 6.35
CA ILE A 6 7.17 -0.65 5.59
C ILE A 6 7.26 -2.15 5.87
N LYS A 7 8.46 -2.69 5.99
CA LYS A 7 8.68 -4.11 6.29
C LYS A 7 8.51 -4.40 7.77
N LEU A 8 7.35 -4.88 8.21
CA LEU A 8 7.09 -5.17 9.61
C LEU A 8 7.53 -6.57 10.03
N LYS A 9 7.33 -7.56 9.16
CA LYS A 9 7.79 -8.94 9.36
C LYS A 9 8.01 -9.57 8.01
N LYS A 10 9.17 -10.18 7.80
CA LYS A 10 9.57 -10.79 6.54
C LYS A 10 10.05 -12.23 6.74
N TYR A 11 9.74 -13.07 5.79
CA TYR A 11 10.29 -14.43 5.65
C TYR A 11 11.17 -14.54 4.42
N SER A 12 10.99 -13.63 3.45
CA SER A 12 11.86 -13.45 2.29
C SER A 12 12.28 -11.99 2.18
N ASP A 13 13.37 -11.74 1.47
CA ASP A 13 13.95 -10.40 1.33
C ASP A 13 14.37 -10.18 -0.12
N VAL A 14 13.39 -10.25 -1.03
CA VAL A 14 13.60 -9.92 -2.43
C VAL A 14 13.30 -8.44 -2.60
N ILE A 15 14.35 -7.64 -2.76
CA ILE A 15 14.28 -6.19 -2.96
C ILE A 15 15.03 -5.88 -4.25
N GLU A 16 14.39 -5.11 -5.10
CA GLU A 16 14.97 -4.60 -6.34
C GLU A 16 14.90 -3.07 -6.35
N GLU A 17 15.87 -2.44 -6.97
CA GLU A 17 15.86 -1.01 -7.24
C GLU A 17 15.34 -0.78 -8.65
N ILE A 18 14.19 -0.09 -8.77
CA ILE A 18 13.52 0.13 -10.05
C ILE A 18 13.16 1.62 -10.15
N THR A 19 13.28 2.18 -11.35
CA THR A 19 12.98 3.59 -11.60
C THR A 19 11.49 3.88 -11.45
N ALA A 20 11.15 4.96 -10.76
CA ALA A 20 9.77 5.45 -10.65
C ALA A 20 9.29 6.09 -11.97
N HIS A 21 8.14 5.65 -12.47
CA HIS A 21 7.46 6.29 -13.60
C HIS A 21 6.76 7.60 -13.20
N ALA A 22 6.22 7.64 -12.00
CA ALA A 22 5.45 8.76 -11.45
C ALA A 22 5.73 8.89 -9.93
N ALA A 23 5.03 9.78 -9.27
CA ALA A 23 5.14 9.92 -7.81
C ALA A 23 4.70 8.64 -7.09
N ILE A 24 5.57 8.14 -6.20
CA ILE A 24 5.35 6.92 -5.40
C ILE A 24 5.64 7.24 -3.94
N TYR A 25 4.75 6.80 -3.05
CA TYR A 25 4.97 6.87 -1.60
C TYR A 25 5.31 5.48 -1.04
N PRO A 26 6.20 5.40 -0.04
CA PRO A 26 6.44 4.15 0.69
C PRO A 26 5.13 3.55 1.24
N GLY A 27 4.96 2.24 1.03
CA GLY A 27 3.73 1.51 1.37
C GLY A 27 2.69 1.43 0.27
N MET A 28 2.90 2.05 -0.88
CA MET A 28 2.06 1.85 -2.06
C MET A 28 2.26 0.47 -2.66
N LEU A 29 1.14 -0.13 -3.11
CA LEU A 29 1.11 -1.28 -3.98
C LEU A 29 1.49 -0.84 -5.39
N LEU A 30 2.43 -1.55 -6.01
CA LEU A 30 3.05 -1.18 -7.28
C LEU A 30 2.76 -2.19 -8.38
N GLU A 31 3.00 -1.75 -9.61
CA GLU A 31 3.10 -2.59 -10.81
C GLU A 31 4.22 -2.10 -11.73
N LEU A 32 4.59 -2.91 -12.70
CA LEU A 32 5.57 -2.57 -13.73
C LEU A 32 4.87 -2.13 -15.01
N ASN A 33 5.38 -1.09 -15.64
CA ASN A 33 4.98 -0.72 -17.00
C ASN A 33 5.83 -1.45 -18.06
N SER A 34 5.55 -1.19 -19.34
CA SER A 34 6.28 -1.79 -20.48
C SER A 34 7.75 -1.35 -20.57
N ASP A 35 8.12 -0.24 -19.93
CA ASP A 35 9.46 0.32 -19.94
C ASP A 35 10.30 -0.15 -18.74
N ASN A 36 9.77 -1.13 -17.99
CA ASN A 36 10.38 -1.65 -16.77
C ASN A 36 10.56 -0.60 -15.67
N GLU A 37 9.64 0.35 -15.60
CA GLU A 37 9.53 1.32 -14.51
C GLU A 37 8.38 0.93 -13.58
N VAL A 38 8.45 1.33 -12.31
CA VAL A 38 7.37 1.12 -11.35
C VAL A 38 6.43 2.30 -11.29
N LEU A 39 5.15 1.99 -11.14
CA LEU A 39 4.08 2.94 -10.86
C LEU A 39 3.12 2.38 -9.82
N ALA A 40 2.25 3.23 -9.31
CA ALA A 40 1.15 2.78 -8.45
C ALA A 40 0.25 1.81 -9.23
N HIS A 41 -0.12 0.68 -8.62
CA HIS A 41 -1.01 -0.30 -9.25
C HIS A 41 -2.34 0.38 -9.63
N ASP A 42 -2.68 0.40 -10.93
CA ASP A 42 -3.70 1.28 -11.51
C ASP A 42 -5.08 0.64 -11.69
N THR A 43 -5.19 -0.68 -11.50
CA THR A 43 -6.45 -1.41 -11.74
C THR A 43 -7.15 -1.79 -10.45
N ALA A 44 -8.29 -1.15 -10.16
CA ALA A 44 -9.10 -1.45 -8.98
C ALA A 44 -9.60 -2.90 -9.01
N GLY A 45 -9.33 -3.67 -7.95
CA GLY A 45 -9.66 -5.10 -7.90
C GLY A 45 -8.94 -5.94 -8.95
N GLY A 46 -7.92 -5.40 -9.59
CA GLY A 46 -7.11 -6.09 -10.59
C GLY A 46 -6.24 -7.19 -10.00
N ILE A 47 -5.69 -8.02 -10.88
CA ILE A 47 -4.81 -9.11 -10.49
C ILE A 47 -3.48 -8.53 -10.03
N VAL A 48 -3.05 -8.91 -8.84
CA VAL A 48 -1.75 -8.55 -8.25
C VAL A 48 -0.94 -9.82 -8.06
N ALA A 49 -0.01 -10.08 -8.98
CA ALA A 49 0.85 -11.26 -8.88
C ALA A 49 2.17 -11.03 -9.66
N PRO A 50 3.32 -10.96 -8.99
CA PRO A 50 3.50 -10.91 -7.53
C PRO A 50 3.14 -9.55 -6.94
N PRO A 51 2.74 -9.47 -5.67
CA PRO A 51 2.58 -8.20 -5.00
C PRO A 51 3.93 -7.48 -4.86
N MET A 52 3.94 -6.18 -5.09
CA MET A 52 5.12 -5.32 -4.98
C MET A 52 4.77 -4.11 -4.13
N PHE A 53 5.65 -3.74 -3.20
CA PHE A 53 5.45 -2.56 -2.37
C PHE A 53 6.68 -1.66 -2.39
N ALA A 54 6.44 -0.34 -2.44
CA ALA A 54 7.50 0.64 -2.27
C ALA A 54 7.98 0.63 -0.82
N LEU A 55 9.29 0.66 -0.63
CA LEU A 55 9.92 0.84 0.68
C LEU A 55 10.38 2.27 0.87
N GLU A 56 10.61 2.64 2.12
CA GLU A 56 11.42 3.78 2.51
C GLU A 56 12.89 3.56 2.08
N ASP A 57 13.62 4.64 1.81
CA ASP A 57 15.05 4.58 1.48
C ASP A 57 15.84 5.57 2.32
N GLU A 58 16.14 5.17 3.56
CA GLU A 58 16.89 5.97 4.50
C GLU A 58 18.31 6.30 4.01
N LEU A 59 18.88 5.47 3.11
CA LEU A 59 20.21 5.73 2.54
C LEU A 59 20.22 6.94 1.60
N GLN A 60 19.10 7.21 0.96
CA GLN A 60 18.88 8.41 0.16
C GLN A 60 18.24 9.56 0.96
N GLY A 61 18.03 9.37 2.28
CA GLY A 61 17.35 10.34 3.13
C GLY A 61 15.84 10.42 2.89
N LYS A 62 15.25 9.37 2.35
CA LYS A 62 13.80 9.24 2.14
C LYS A 62 13.18 8.47 3.30
N GLU A 63 12.44 9.18 4.12
CA GLU A 63 11.66 8.59 5.20
C GLU A 63 10.34 7.99 4.66
N ILE A 64 9.58 7.38 5.55
CA ILE A 64 8.32 6.69 5.20
C ILE A 64 7.26 7.63 4.57
N ASP A 65 7.33 8.92 4.85
CA ASP A 65 6.39 9.93 4.35
C ASP A 65 6.93 10.73 3.15
N ASP A 66 8.17 10.44 2.72
CA ASP A 66 8.80 11.12 1.60
C ASP A 66 8.45 10.44 0.27
N ALA A 67 7.93 11.22 -0.67
CA ALA A 67 7.62 10.72 -1.99
C ALA A 67 8.90 10.54 -2.83
N PHE A 68 8.94 9.48 -3.61
CA PHE A 68 9.79 9.38 -4.79
C PHE A 68 9.13 10.14 -5.94
N VAL A 69 9.92 10.83 -6.75
CA VAL A 69 9.42 11.49 -7.96
C VAL A 69 9.78 10.69 -9.21
N ALA A 70 9.18 11.02 -10.35
CA ALA A 70 9.50 10.35 -11.61
C ALA A 70 11.00 10.42 -11.89
N GLY A 71 11.59 9.27 -12.21
CA GLY A 71 13.02 9.11 -12.46
C GLY A 71 13.85 8.73 -11.22
N ASP A 72 13.30 8.81 -10.01
CA ASP A 72 13.98 8.35 -8.81
C ASP A 72 14.12 6.83 -8.79
N PRO A 73 15.21 6.28 -8.25
CA PRO A 73 15.30 4.86 -7.92
C PRO A 73 14.44 4.55 -6.68
N VAL A 74 13.55 3.58 -6.80
CA VAL A 74 12.66 3.11 -5.72
C VAL A 74 13.10 1.73 -5.28
N GLN A 75 13.24 1.52 -3.98
CA GLN A 75 13.39 0.18 -3.43
C GLN A 75 12.03 -0.52 -3.43
N VAL A 76 11.90 -1.55 -4.25
CA VAL A 76 10.69 -2.36 -4.41
C VAL A 76 10.86 -3.69 -3.72
N TRP A 77 10.00 -3.97 -2.76
CA TRP A 77 9.97 -5.25 -2.06
C TRP A 77 8.89 -6.16 -2.65
N PHE A 78 9.27 -7.41 -2.90
CA PHE A 78 8.39 -8.51 -3.32
C PHE A 78 8.09 -9.41 -2.11
N PRO A 79 7.08 -9.08 -1.30
CA PRO A 79 6.77 -9.87 -0.12
C PRO A 79 6.17 -11.22 -0.52
N GLY A 80 6.54 -12.25 0.21
CA GLY A 80 5.96 -13.58 0.10
C GLY A 80 4.76 -13.77 1.02
N ARG A 81 4.07 -14.90 0.86
CA ARG A 81 2.95 -15.29 1.73
C ARG A 81 3.36 -15.30 3.20
N GLY A 82 2.57 -14.63 4.03
CA GLY A 82 2.80 -14.53 5.46
C GLY A 82 3.62 -13.32 5.89
N ASP A 83 4.31 -12.66 4.96
CA ASP A 83 5.02 -11.40 5.25
C ASP A 83 4.04 -10.32 5.70
N GLN A 84 4.52 -9.40 6.53
CA GLN A 84 3.73 -8.30 7.05
C GLN A 84 4.25 -6.97 6.50
N VAL A 85 3.35 -6.25 5.88
CA VAL A 85 3.60 -4.95 5.23
C VAL A 85 2.84 -3.86 5.98
N TYR A 86 3.43 -2.68 6.06
CA TYR A 86 2.76 -1.47 6.50
C TYR A 86 2.27 -0.71 5.27
N ALA A 87 1.11 -1.12 4.76
CA ALA A 87 0.55 -0.68 3.49
C ALA A 87 -0.44 0.47 3.67
N ILE A 88 -0.68 1.23 2.60
CA ILE A 88 -1.60 2.36 2.63
C ILE A 88 -3.02 1.88 2.34
N LEU A 89 -3.93 2.15 3.26
CA LEU A 89 -5.37 1.96 3.08
C LEU A 89 -5.95 3.17 2.34
N ASN A 90 -6.85 2.93 1.39
CA ASN A 90 -7.52 4.00 0.69
C ASN A 90 -8.42 4.81 1.63
N ASP A 91 -8.56 6.09 1.32
CA ASP A 91 -9.45 6.98 2.07
C ASP A 91 -10.92 6.50 2.00
N GLY A 92 -11.70 6.81 3.03
CA GLY A 92 -13.07 6.37 3.12
C GLY A 92 -13.27 4.90 3.49
N GLN A 93 -12.21 4.11 3.65
CA GLN A 93 -12.31 2.69 4.01
C GLN A 93 -12.41 2.48 5.53
N SER A 94 -13.22 1.49 5.91
CA SER A 94 -13.29 0.99 7.29
C SER A 94 -13.05 -0.50 7.30
N VAL A 95 -12.00 -0.94 7.97
CA VAL A 95 -11.55 -2.32 8.02
C VAL A 95 -11.41 -2.83 9.44
N VAL A 96 -11.64 -4.12 9.61
CA VAL A 96 -11.39 -4.84 10.86
C VAL A 96 -10.39 -5.97 10.64
N ILE A 97 -9.82 -6.48 11.72
CA ILE A 97 -8.90 -7.63 11.66
C ILE A 97 -9.59 -8.81 10.94
N GLY A 98 -8.91 -9.36 9.94
CA GLY A 98 -9.40 -10.48 9.13
C GLY A 98 -10.07 -10.07 7.83
N ASP A 99 -10.35 -8.80 7.60
CA ASP A 99 -10.88 -8.33 6.31
C ASP A 99 -9.86 -8.54 5.19
N PHE A 100 -10.30 -9.06 4.05
CA PHE A 100 -9.50 -9.18 2.85
C PHE A 100 -9.38 -7.84 2.12
N LEU A 101 -8.21 -7.61 1.55
CA LEU A 101 -7.85 -6.36 0.89
C LEU A 101 -7.46 -6.60 -0.57
N VAL A 102 -7.89 -5.68 -1.42
CA VAL A 102 -7.63 -5.66 -2.87
C VAL A 102 -7.06 -4.30 -3.28
N SER A 103 -6.54 -4.19 -4.49
CA SER A 103 -6.09 -2.90 -5.02
C SER A 103 -7.25 -1.91 -5.18
N SER A 104 -7.01 -0.65 -4.85
CA SER A 104 -7.92 0.47 -5.14
C SER A 104 -7.83 0.97 -6.58
N GLY A 105 -6.73 0.65 -7.29
CA GLY A 105 -6.38 1.25 -8.59
C GLY A 105 -5.58 2.54 -8.49
N GLU A 106 -5.09 2.89 -7.30
CA GLU A 106 -4.29 4.11 -7.05
C GLU A 106 -3.07 3.80 -6.17
N GLY A 107 -2.64 2.52 -6.15
CA GLY A 107 -1.55 2.05 -5.28
C GLY A 107 -1.95 1.88 -3.82
N TYR A 108 -3.22 2.04 -3.47
CA TYR A 108 -3.75 1.85 -2.12
C TYR A 108 -4.53 0.54 -2.02
N LEU A 109 -4.90 0.16 -0.80
CA LEU A 109 -5.72 -1.01 -0.55
C LEU A 109 -7.15 -0.62 -0.20
N ASN A 110 -8.12 -1.33 -0.78
CA ASN A 110 -9.53 -1.27 -0.42
C ASN A 110 -9.94 -2.55 0.30
N LYS A 111 -10.94 -2.45 1.17
CA LYS A 111 -11.64 -3.63 1.69
C LYS A 111 -12.34 -4.36 0.53
N LEU A 112 -12.12 -5.66 0.46
CA LEU A 112 -12.88 -6.51 -0.44
C LEU A 112 -14.36 -6.54 -0.01
N THR A 113 -15.25 -6.10 -0.90
CA THR A 113 -16.70 -6.15 -0.68
C THR A 113 -17.26 -7.30 -1.49
N VAL A 114 -17.58 -8.42 -0.81
CA VAL A 114 -18.18 -9.61 -1.42
C VAL A 114 -19.68 -9.37 -1.62
N GLY A 115 -20.19 -9.67 -2.80
CA GLY A 115 -21.65 -9.82 -2.99
C GLY A 115 -22.41 -8.65 -3.61
N SER A 116 -21.76 -7.70 -4.26
CA SER A 116 -22.48 -6.82 -5.18
C SER A 116 -22.80 -7.55 -6.47
N ALA A 117 -24.09 -7.69 -6.79
CA ALA A 117 -24.53 -8.33 -8.03
C ALA A 117 -23.88 -7.66 -9.24
N GLY A 118 -23.03 -8.39 -9.97
CA GLY A 118 -22.34 -7.93 -11.17
C GLY A 118 -20.84 -7.69 -11.02
N THR A 119 -20.24 -7.80 -9.85
CA THR A 119 -18.80 -7.78 -9.66
C THR A 119 -18.23 -9.20 -9.75
N THR A 120 -17.40 -9.44 -10.73
CA THR A 120 -16.59 -10.66 -10.80
C THR A 120 -15.37 -10.46 -9.94
N GLU A 121 -15.35 -11.06 -8.76
CA GLU A 121 -14.19 -11.02 -7.90
C GLU A 121 -13.25 -12.17 -8.26
N PHE A 122 -12.03 -11.81 -8.60
CA PHE A 122 -11.00 -12.80 -8.89
C PHE A 122 -10.27 -13.15 -7.59
N PRO A 123 -10.15 -14.42 -7.21
CA PRO A 123 -9.36 -14.81 -6.04
C PRO A 123 -7.92 -14.29 -6.05
N ASN A 124 -7.37 -14.10 -7.24
CA ASN A 124 -6.01 -13.56 -7.43
C ASN A 124 -5.93 -12.03 -7.25
N ALA A 125 -7.06 -11.36 -7.06
CA ALA A 125 -7.11 -9.94 -6.74
C ALA A 125 -6.89 -9.67 -5.25
N ILE A 126 -7.01 -10.69 -4.39
CA ILE A 126 -6.77 -10.56 -2.95
C ILE A 126 -5.27 -10.43 -2.72
N VAL A 127 -4.86 -9.29 -2.19
CA VAL A 127 -3.46 -8.97 -1.92
C VAL A 127 -3.07 -9.37 -0.50
N ALA A 128 -3.93 -9.05 0.46
CA ALA A 128 -3.59 -9.15 1.87
C ALA A 128 -4.82 -9.30 2.76
N VAL A 129 -4.57 -9.58 4.03
CA VAL A 129 -5.57 -9.54 5.11
C VAL A 129 -5.17 -8.49 6.15
N SER A 130 -6.15 -7.73 6.63
CA SER A 130 -5.92 -6.72 7.67
C SER A 130 -5.54 -7.37 9.01
N LEU A 131 -4.53 -6.82 9.68
CA LEU A 131 -4.08 -7.23 11.01
C LEU A 131 -4.47 -6.23 12.11
N GLU A 132 -5.17 -5.16 11.73
CA GLU A 132 -5.64 -4.16 12.69
C GLU A 132 -6.98 -3.57 12.26
N ASN A 133 -7.67 -2.97 13.23
CA ASN A 133 -8.89 -2.23 12.97
C ASN A 133 -8.51 -0.79 12.59
N LYS A 134 -9.07 -0.29 11.49
CA LYS A 134 -8.84 1.08 11.02
C LYS A 134 -10.11 1.63 10.39
N ASP A 135 -10.52 2.80 10.84
CA ASP A 135 -11.66 3.52 10.30
C ASP A 135 -11.19 4.85 9.70
N LEU A 136 -11.32 4.98 8.39
CA LEU A 136 -11.03 6.18 7.60
C LEU A 136 -12.30 6.70 6.92
N SER A 137 -13.48 6.34 7.42
CA SER A 137 -14.76 6.72 6.81
C SER A 137 -15.14 8.20 7.05
N ASP A 138 -14.43 8.90 7.94
CA ASP A 138 -14.65 10.32 8.18
C ASP A 138 -13.93 11.16 7.14
N SER A 139 -14.71 11.61 6.12
CA SER A 139 -14.20 12.43 5.02
C SER A 139 -13.68 13.80 5.45
N SER A 140 -14.00 14.27 6.67
CA SER A 140 -13.50 15.56 7.18
C SER A 140 -12.00 15.53 7.47
N LEU A 141 -11.44 14.34 7.65
CA LEU A 141 -10.00 14.13 7.90
C LEU A 141 -9.20 14.00 6.59
N ALA A 142 -9.85 13.66 5.49
CA ALA A 142 -9.22 13.50 4.18
C ALA A 142 -8.74 14.83 3.58
N ASP A 143 -9.42 15.93 3.90
CA ASP A 143 -9.14 17.28 3.37
C ASP A 143 -7.87 17.92 3.98
N SER A 144 -7.27 17.35 4.99
CA SER A 144 -6.13 17.93 5.70
C SER A 144 -4.75 17.63 5.08
N GLY A 145 -4.71 17.22 3.81
CA GLY A 145 -3.50 16.83 3.11
C GLY A 145 -3.48 15.34 2.80
N LEU A 146 -2.41 14.84 2.22
CA LEU A 146 -2.31 13.46 1.73
C LEU A 146 -2.53 12.37 2.80
N GLY A 147 -2.68 12.75 4.08
CA GLY A 147 -3.04 11.84 5.17
C GLY A 147 -2.08 10.66 5.35
N LEU A 148 -0.90 10.74 4.73
CA LEU A 148 0.12 9.68 4.77
C LEU A 148 1.08 9.86 5.95
N GLU A 149 1.07 11.03 6.57
CA GLU A 149 1.97 11.38 7.66
C GLU A 149 1.78 10.46 8.85
N SER A 150 2.80 9.67 9.13
CA SER A 150 2.78 8.63 10.13
C SER A 150 2.74 9.17 11.57
N SER A 151 3.21 10.38 11.78
CA SER A 151 3.53 10.81 13.14
C SER A 151 3.08 12.22 13.50
N VAL A 152 2.75 13.08 12.57
CA VAL A 152 2.74 14.53 12.83
C VAL A 152 1.46 15.25 12.42
N SER A 153 0.49 14.57 11.84
CA SER A 153 -0.82 15.19 11.71
C SER A 153 -1.37 15.48 13.09
N PRO A 154 -1.61 16.73 13.46
CA PRO A 154 -2.24 17.05 14.75
C PRO A 154 -3.63 16.38 14.88
N LEU A 155 -4.14 15.81 13.82
CA LEU A 155 -5.41 15.07 13.76
C LEU A 155 -5.21 13.54 13.84
N GLY A 156 -3.97 13.03 13.89
CA GLY A 156 -3.70 11.60 14.01
C GLY A 156 -4.15 10.75 12.80
N TYR A 157 -4.37 11.38 11.66
CA TYR A 157 -4.83 10.71 10.45
C TYR A 157 -3.65 10.01 9.76
N ASN A 158 -3.56 8.71 9.95
CA ASN A 158 -2.57 7.86 9.32
C ASN A 158 -3.28 6.77 8.53
N ARG A 159 -3.12 6.77 7.22
CA ARG A 159 -3.76 5.82 6.30
C ARG A 159 -3.06 4.47 6.25
N ARG A 160 -1.86 4.32 6.81
CA ARG A 160 -1.13 3.05 6.81
C ARG A 160 -1.69 2.09 7.85
N ILE A 161 -1.77 0.81 7.45
CA ILE A 161 -2.22 -0.29 8.29
C ILE A 161 -1.29 -1.49 8.15
N ARG A 162 -1.24 -2.32 9.19
CA ARG A 162 -0.56 -3.60 9.12
C ARG A 162 -1.40 -4.60 8.37
N VAL A 163 -0.81 -5.21 7.36
CA VAL A 163 -1.44 -6.27 6.58
C VAL A 163 -0.53 -7.48 6.49
N ARG A 164 -1.13 -8.65 6.24
CA ARG A 164 -0.41 -9.90 5.95
C ARG A 164 -0.72 -10.32 4.52
N ILE A 165 0.32 -10.58 3.75
CA ILE A 165 0.22 -11.08 2.37
C ILE A 165 -0.35 -12.50 2.37
N VAL A 166 -1.29 -12.79 1.46
CA VAL A 166 -2.00 -14.06 1.35
C VAL A 166 -1.72 -14.79 0.04
#